data_405d33bc6b7cd01457311d6d8792b7a6
#
_entry.id   405d33bc6b7cd01457311d6d8792b7a6
#
_cell.length_a   1.000
_cell.length_b   1.000
_cell.length_c   1.000
_cell.angle_alpha   90.00
_cell.angle_beta   90.00
_cell.angle_gamma   90.00
#
_symmetry.space_group_name_H-M   'P 1'
#
loop_
_entity.id
_entity.type
_entity.pdbx_description
1 polymer ?
#
loop_
_entity_poly.entity_id
_entity_poly.type
_entity_poly.pdbx_seq_one_letter_code
_entity_poly.pdbx_strand_id
1 'polypeptide(L)'
;CPHATIRPFALTEEEAANAPESAKIVDVKAGKGKGVYKYTMAVSPLDCMGCGVCVGICPTQAIAMTPQESQLDQQPVFDYCVAQVSHKDDMAGVASVKDSQFNQPLLEFSGSCAGCAETSYARLVTQVCGDRMYVSNATGCSSIWGGPAATSPYTVNKEGKGPAWANSLFEDNAEHGLGMFYGQKAIRDRLMGYLTEMAESDKT
;
A
#
# COMPACT_ATOMS: atom_id res chain seq x y z
N CYS A 1 7.35 -1.96 7.81
CA CYS A 1 7.97 -0.62 7.75
C CYS A 1 6.89 0.47 7.78
N PRO A 2 6.93 1.43 8.72
CA PRO A 2 5.94 2.51 8.80
C PRO A 2 5.91 3.42 7.56
N HIS A 3 7.03 3.53 6.88
CA HIS A 3 7.23 4.43 5.74
C HIS A 3 7.18 3.73 4.38
N ALA A 4 6.83 2.43 4.35
CA ALA A 4 6.71 1.62 3.12
C ALA A 4 7.99 1.54 2.26
N THR A 5 9.17 1.70 2.87
CA THR A 5 10.47 1.65 2.18
C THR A 5 11.04 0.24 2.03
N ILE A 6 10.43 -0.74 2.70
CA ILE A 6 10.76 -2.16 2.59
C ILE A 6 9.52 -2.88 2.06
N ARG A 7 9.64 -3.52 0.90
CA ARG A 7 8.51 -4.18 0.23
C ARG A 7 8.91 -5.54 -0.35
N PRO A 8 8.08 -6.59 -0.16
CA PRO A 8 8.24 -7.86 -0.86
C PRO A 8 7.68 -7.77 -2.27
N PHE A 9 8.37 -8.39 -3.22
CA PHE A 9 7.89 -8.54 -4.59
C PHE A 9 8.00 -9.99 -5.04
N ALA A 10 6.96 -10.45 -5.75
CA ALA A 10 6.94 -11.71 -6.48
C ALA A 10 7.17 -11.40 -7.96
N LEU A 11 8.17 -12.02 -8.57
CA LEU A 11 8.60 -11.77 -9.94
C LEU A 11 8.36 -13.01 -10.80
N THR A 12 7.97 -12.83 -12.05
CA THR A 12 8.07 -13.89 -13.05
C THR A 12 9.53 -14.16 -13.39
N GLU A 13 9.82 -15.24 -14.10
CA GLU A 13 11.19 -15.50 -14.58
C GLU A 13 11.71 -14.36 -15.48
N GLU A 14 10.85 -13.80 -16.33
CA GLU A 14 11.20 -12.67 -17.20
C GLU A 14 11.49 -11.39 -16.40
N GLU A 15 10.62 -11.04 -15.44
CA GLU A 15 10.83 -9.91 -14.54
C GLU A 15 12.11 -10.06 -13.72
N ALA A 16 12.43 -11.28 -13.29
CA ALA A 16 13.64 -11.58 -12.55
C ALA A 16 14.90 -11.46 -13.43
N ALA A 17 14.82 -11.88 -14.69
CA ALA A 17 15.93 -11.77 -15.64
C ALA A 17 16.25 -10.32 -16.03
N ASN A 18 15.26 -9.43 -16.00
CA ASN A 18 15.40 -8.01 -16.33
C ASN A 18 15.73 -7.13 -15.09
N ALA A 19 15.79 -7.72 -13.91
CA ALA A 19 16.07 -6.97 -12.69
C ALA A 19 17.54 -6.51 -12.64
N PRO A 20 17.84 -5.38 -11.96
CA PRO A 20 19.22 -4.93 -11.77
C PRO A 20 20.10 -6.01 -11.12
N GLU A 21 21.39 -6.05 -11.46
CA GLU A 21 22.36 -7.06 -10.95
C GLU A 21 22.47 -7.06 -9.41
N SER A 22 22.24 -5.93 -8.76
CA SER A 22 22.23 -5.80 -7.30
C SER A 22 21.02 -6.45 -6.62
N ALA A 23 20.00 -6.88 -7.39
CA ALA A 23 18.80 -7.51 -6.85
C ALA A 23 19.11 -8.90 -6.27
N LYS A 24 18.80 -9.09 -4.99
CA LYS A 24 18.90 -10.39 -4.32
C LYS A 24 17.61 -11.18 -4.56
N ILE A 25 17.62 -12.01 -5.60
CA ILE A 25 16.46 -12.79 -6.03
C ILE A 25 16.61 -14.24 -5.59
N VAL A 26 15.54 -14.78 -4.99
CA VAL A 26 15.48 -16.18 -4.52
C VAL A 26 14.20 -16.85 -4.98
N ASP A 27 14.17 -18.19 -4.97
CA ASP A 27 12.94 -18.93 -5.26
C ASP A 27 11.93 -18.77 -4.12
N VAL A 28 10.69 -18.48 -4.46
CA VAL A 28 9.62 -18.44 -3.48
C VAL A 28 8.99 -19.81 -3.29
N LYS A 29 8.87 -20.25 -2.03
CA LYS A 29 8.05 -21.40 -1.68
C LYS A 29 6.59 -20.95 -1.53
N ALA A 30 5.89 -20.82 -2.65
CA ALA A 30 4.48 -20.47 -2.64
C ALA A 30 3.64 -21.66 -2.12
N GLY A 31 2.52 -21.34 -1.45
CA GLY A 31 1.54 -22.35 -1.00
C GLY A 31 0.79 -22.99 -2.18
N LYS A 32 -0.02 -24.04 -1.90
CA LYS A 32 -0.88 -24.67 -2.91
C LYS A 32 -1.79 -23.63 -3.58
N GLY A 33 -1.87 -23.69 -4.91
CA GLY A 33 -2.72 -22.81 -5.72
C GLY A 33 -2.08 -21.48 -6.10
N LYS A 34 -0.83 -21.23 -5.73
CA LYS A 34 -0.05 -20.06 -6.15
C LYS A 34 0.86 -20.44 -7.33
N GLY A 35 1.11 -19.48 -8.21
CA GLY A 35 2.05 -19.62 -9.33
C GLY A 35 3.49 -19.86 -8.87
N VAL A 36 4.36 -20.13 -9.85
CA VAL A 36 5.81 -20.23 -9.61
C VAL A 36 6.42 -18.86 -9.83
N TYR A 37 7.01 -18.31 -8.78
CA TYR A 37 7.61 -16.97 -8.80
C TYR A 37 9.00 -16.99 -8.19
N LYS A 38 9.78 -15.99 -8.55
CA LYS A 38 10.94 -15.54 -7.81
C LYS A 38 10.52 -14.52 -6.77
N TYR A 39 11.38 -14.26 -5.80
CA TYR A 39 11.11 -13.33 -4.70
C TYR A 39 12.29 -12.41 -4.46
N THR A 40 11.99 -11.15 -4.23
CA THR A 40 12.96 -10.19 -3.69
C THR A 40 12.32 -9.33 -2.61
N MET A 41 13.13 -8.91 -1.66
CA MET A 41 12.79 -7.86 -0.70
C MET A 41 13.49 -6.58 -1.13
N ALA A 42 12.77 -5.67 -1.74
CA ALA A 42 13.31 -4.40 -2.18
C ALA A 42 13.29 -3.37 -1.05
N VAL A 43 14.34 -2.58 -0.98
CA VAL A 43 14.49 -1.49 0.00
C VAL A 43 14.77 -0.20 -0.75
N SER A 44 14.10 0.89 -0.35
CA SER A 44 14.45 2.25 -0.81
C SER A 44 15.34 2.93 0.23
N PRO A 45 16.66 3.03 0.01
CA PRO A 45 17.55 3.73 0.92
C PRO A 45 17.29 5.23 0.98
N LEU A 46 16.87 5.84 -0.14
CA LEU A 46 16.63 7.29 -0.23
C LEU A 46 15.41 7.73 0.60
N ASP A 47 14.41 6.85 0.75
CA ASP A 47 13.18 7.13 1.49
C ASP A 47 13.22 6.59 2.92
N CYS A 48 14.29 5.90 3.31
CA CYS A 48 14.44 5.33 4.63
C CYS A 48 14.73 6.41 5.67
N MET A 49 13.85 6.55 6.67
CA MET A 49 14.01 7.53 7.76
C MET A 49 14.94 7.08 8.90
N GLY A 50 15.60 5.94 8.78
CA GLY A 50 16.56 5.46 9.78
C GLY A 50 15.97 5.11 11.15
N CYS A 51 14.66 4.89 11.27
CA CYS A 51 13.97 4.71 12.55
C CYS A 51 14.28 3.41 13.30
N GLY A 52 14.89 2.41 12.67
CA GLY A 52 15.27 1.15 13.29
C GLY A 52 14.13 0.19 13.66
N VAL A 53 12.86 0.54 13.45
CA VAL A 53 11.70 -0.30 13.80
C VAL A 53 11.81 -1.70 13.16
N CYS A 54 12.21 -1.78 11.90
CA CYS A 54 12.37 -3.05 11.18
C CYS A 54 13.41 -3.96 11.82
N VAL A 55 14.49 -3.43 12.36
CA VAL A 55 15.53 -4.17 13.09
C VAL A 55 14.96 -4.72 14.39
N GLY A 56 14.29 -3.86 15.17
CA GLY A 56 13.76 -4.23 16.48
C GLY A 56 12.68 -5.30 16.47
N ILE A 57 11.92 -5.42 15.36
CA ILE A 57 10.81 -6.39 15.23
C ILE A 57 11.17 -7.63 14.40
N CYS A 58 12.33 -7.68 13.76
CA CYS A 58 12.72 -8.81 12.94
C CYS A 58 12.98 -10.05 13.81
N PRO A 59 12.16 -11.12 13.72
CA PRO A 59 12.29 -12.27 14.62
C PRO A 59 13.58 -13.10 14.38
N THR A 60 14.13 -12.99 13.19
CA THR A 60 15.37 -13.70 12.80
C THR A 60 16.61 -12.81 12.86
N GLN A 61 16.46 -11.55 13.27
CA GLN A 61 17.56 -10.56 13.31
C GLN A 61 18.30 -10.43 11.97
N ALA A 62 17.58 -10.57 10.86
CA ALA A 62 18.14 -10.54 9.50
C ALA A 62 18.32 -9.13 8.95
N ILE A 63 17.95 -8.09 9.70
CA ILE A 63 18.00 -6.69 9.28
C ILE A 63 18.95 -5.93 10.20
N ALA A 64 19.82 -5.13 9.60
CA ALA A 64 20.73 -4.24 10.32
C ALA A 64 20.65 -2.82 9.75
N MET A 65 20.90 -1.82 10.58
CA MET A 65 21.09 -0.43 10.11
C MET A 65 22.53 -0.27 9.64
N THR A 66 22.67 0.33 8.46
CA THR A 66 23.97 0.62 7.84
C THR A 66 23.96 2.05 7.30
N PRO A 67 25.13 2.68 7.05
CA PRO A 67 25.19 3.97 6.38
C PRO A 67 24.47 3.92 5.02
N GLN A 68 23.66 4.93 4.74
CA GLN A 68 22.82 5.01 3.53
C GLN A 68 23.68 4.89 2.25
N GLU A 69 24.83 5.55 2.22
CA GLU A 69 25.74 5.59 1.09
C GLU A 69 26.22 4.19 0.66
N SER A 70 26.29 3.25 1.61
CA SER A 70 26.72 1.87 1.34
C SER A 70 25.61 1.01 0.71
N GLN A 71 24.39 1.52 0.60
CA GLN A 71 23.21 0.79 0.13
C GLN A 71 22.52 1.46 -1.08
N LEU A 72 23.12 2.46 -1.67
CA LEU A 72 22.50 3.18 -2.80
C LEU A 72 22.30 2.32 -4.06
N ASP A 73 23.00 1.21 -4.18
CA ASP A 73 22.81 0.19 -5.22
C ASP A 73 21.44 -0.53 -5.12
N GLN A 74 20.78 -0.45 -3.97
CA GLN A 74 19.44 -1.00 -3.79
C GLN A 74 18.33 -0.09 -4.32
N GLN A 75 18.57 1.19 -4.50
CA GLN A 75 17.56 2.11 -5.03
C GLN A 75 17.06 1.71 -6.43
N PRO A 76 17.94 1.43 -7.41
CA PRO A 76 17.51 0.94 -8.73
C PRO A 76 16.67 -0.35 -8.66
N VAL A 77 16.95 -1.23 -7.69
CA VAL A 77 16.15 -2.45 -7.48
C VAL A 77 14.73 -2.10 -7.02
N PHE A 78 14.61 -1.18 -6.05
CA PHE A 78 13.32 -0.73 -5.56
C PHE A 78 12.52 -0.04 -6.67
N ASP A 79 13.13 0.88 -7.40
CA ASP A 79 12.51 1.61 -8.50
C ASP A 79 12.04 0.67 -9.62
N TYR A 80 12.87 -0.31 -9.98
CA TYR A 80 12.51 -1.35 -10.94
C TYR A 80 11.29 -2.15 -10.46
N CYS A 81 11.31 -2.62 -9.21
CA CYS A 81 10.22 -3.42 -8.67
C CYS A 81 8.90 -2.65 -8.63
N VAL A 82 8.92 -1.37 -8.25
CA VAL A 82 7.72 -0.54 -8.21
C VAL A 82 7.18 -0.24 -9.62
N ALA A 83 8.07 0.07 -10.57
CA ALA A 83 7.67 0.50 -11.91
C ALA A 83 7.30 -0.68 -12.83
N GLN A 84 8.10 -1.75 -12.83
CA GLN A 84 8.08 -2.80 -13.85
C GLN A 84 7.42 -4.11 -13.39
N VAL A 85 7.55 -4.49 -12.11
CA VAL A 85 6.99 -5.77 -11.63
C VAL A 85 5.48 -5.69 -11.57
N SER A 86 4.81 -6.63 -12.24
CA SER A 86 3.35 -6.70 -12.29
C SER A 86 2.75 -7.20 -10.97
N HIS A 87 1.51 -6.81 -10.70
CA HIS A 87 0.75 -7.35 -9.57
C HIS A 87 0.47 -8.86 -9.78
N LYS A 88 0.52 -9.63 -8.71
CA LYS A 88 0.27 -11.07 -8.71
C LYS A 88 -0.90 -11.38 -7.78
N ASP A 89 -2.11 -11.48 -8.35
CA ASP A 89 -3.37 -11.66 -7.60
C ASP A 89 -3.37 -12.89 -6.69
N ASP A 90 -2.68 -13.95 -7.10
CA ASP A 90 -2.57 -15.19 -6.34
C ASP A 90 -1.54 -15.11 -5.18
N MET A 91 -0.62 -14.15 -5.22
CA MET A 91 0.33 -13.87 -4.13
C MET A 91 -0.19 -12.82 -3.19
N ALA A 92 -0.86 -11.81 -3.74
CA ALA A 92 -1.46 -10.72 -3.00
C ALA A 92 -2.86 -11.09 -2.51
N GLY A 93 -3.18 -10.81 -1.28
CA GLY A 93 -4.49 -11.15 -0.73
C GLY A 93 -4.75 -10.42 0.59
N VAL A 94 -5.95 -10.61 1.10
CA VAL A 94 -6.38 -10.00 2.38
C VAL A 94 -6.66 -11.04 3.46
N ALA A 95 -6.52 -12.33 3.14
CA ALA A 95 -6.78 -13.42 4.06
C ALA A 95 -5.72 -13.56 5.16
N SER A 96 -4.50 -13.07 4.90
CA SER A 96 -3.42 -13.03 5.89
C SER A 96 -2.63 -11.73 5.80
N VAL A 97 -2.00 -11.33 6.91
CA VAL A 97 -1.09 -10.17 6.94
C VAL A 97 0.09 -10.39 5.99
N LYS A 98 0.58 -11.62 5.85
CA LYS A 98 1.66 -11.96 4.93
C LYS A 98 1.27 -11.67 3.47
N ASP A 99 0.13 -12.17 3.04
CA ASP A 99 -0.32 -12.01 1.65
C ASP A 99 -0.66 -10.53 1.34
N SER A 100 -1.22 -9.79 2.31
CA SER A 100 -1.51 -8.37 2.14
C SER A 100 -0.27 -7.51 1.86
N GLN A 101 0.93 -7.97 2.25
CA GLN A 101 2.17 -7.23 2.02
C GLN A 101 2.63 -7.25 0.55
N PHE A 102 2.10 -8.16 -0.27
CA PHE A 102 2.33 -8.16 -1.73
C PHE A 102 1.42 -7.17 -2.47
N ASN A 103 0.39 -6.63 -1.81
CA ASN A 103 -0.37 -5.49 -2.33
C ASN A 103 0.46 -4.21 -2.25
N GLN A 104 0.34 -3.37 -3.28
CA GLN A 104 0.96 -2.04 -3.25
C GLN A 104 0.41 -1.23 -2.07
N PRO A 105 1.26 -0.66 -1.21
CA PRO A 105 0.80 0.32 -0.23
C PRO A 105 0.36 1.58 -0.97
N LEU A 106 -0.84 2.08 -0.65
CA LEU A 106 -1.35 3.35 -1.19
C LEU A 106 -1.21 4.49 -0.18
N LEU A 107 -0.37 4.28 0.82
CA LEU A 107 0.24 5.26 1.71
C LEU A 107 1.72 4.91 1.83
N GLU A 108 2.58 5.82 1.40
CA GLU A 108 4.02 5.60 1.34
C GLU A 108 4.80 6.90 1.57
N PHE A 109 6.01 6.77 2.10
CA PHE A 109 6.95 7.89 2.28
C PHE A 109 6.36 9.10 3.00
N SER A 110 5.55 8.84 4.03
CA SER A 110 4.89 9.90 4.80
C SER A 110 5.92 10.80 5.49
N GLY A 111 5.61 12.09 5.58
CA GLY A 111 6.36 13.06 6.38
C GLY A 111 6.11 12.97 7.89
N SER A 112 5.61 11.84 8.38
CA SER A 112 5.41 11.58 9.81
C SER A 112 6.73 11.40 10.56
N CYS A 113 6.68 11.35 11.89
CA CYS A 113 7.86 11.04 12.71
C CYS A 113 8.50 9.72 12.31
N ALA A 114 9.82 9.61 12.39
CA ALA A 114 10.55 8.38 12.15
C ALA A 114 10.02 7.25 13.05
N GLY A 115 9.55 6.14 12.45
CA GLY A 115 8.97 5.02 13.18
C GLY A 115 7.54 5.23 13.70
N CYS A 116 6.79 6.19 13.15
CA CYS A 116 5.40 6.46 13.52
C CYS A 116 4.54 5.19 13.43
N ALA A 117 3.91 4.82 14.54
CA ALA A 117 3.03 3.64 14.58
C ALA A 117 1.73 3.87 13.78
N GLU A 118 1.18 5.07 13.77
CA GLU A 118 -0.04 5.42 13.06
C GLU A 118 0.06 5.14 11.56
N THR A 119 1.18 5.52 10.94
CA THR A 119 1.40 5.26 9.51
C THR A 119 1.55 3.78 9.18
N SER A 120 1.97 2.94 10.13
CA SER A 120 1.99 1.49 9.96
C SER A 120 0.58 0.92 9.77
N TYR A 121 -0.38 1.37 10.58
CA TYR A 121 -1.77 0.95 10.47
C TYR A 121 -2.44 1.51 9.21
N ALA A 122 -2.28 2.81 8.97
CA ALA A 122 -2.83 3.46 7.79
C ALA A 122 -2.32 2.81 6.49
N ARG A 123 -1.02 2.51 6.41
CA ARG A 123 -0.42 1.78 5.30
C ARG A 123 -1.08 0.40 5.11
N LEU A 124 -1.20 -0.40 6.17
CA LEU A 124 -1.81 -1.73 6.10
C LEU A 124 -3.25 -1.66 5.61
N VAL A 125 -4.04 -0.71 6.12
CA VAL A 125 -5.43 -0.51 5.68
C VAL A 125 -5.49 -0.17 4.19
N THR A 126 -4.57 0.66 3.67
CA THR A 126 -4.50 0.98 2.24
C THR A 126 -4.12 -0.23 1.38
N GLN A 127 -3.34 -1.19 1.89
CA GLN A 127 -3.01 -2.43 1.18
C GLN A 127 -4.20 -3.39 1.09
N VAL A 128 -5.18 -3.26 2.00
CA VAL A 128 -6.37 -4.12 2.03
C VAL A 128 -7.54 -3.53 1.25
N CYS A 129 -7.74 -2.22 1.31
CA CYS A 129 -8.92 -1.57 0.75
C CYS A 129 -8.66 -0.18 0.14
N GLY A 130 -7.41 0.23 -0.02
CA GLY A 130 -7.07 1.59 -0.44
C GLY A 130 -7.59 1.99 -1.82
N ASP A 131 -7.74 1.04 -2.74
CA ASP A 131 -8.29 1.25 -4.09
C ASP A 131 -9.75 1.72 -4.12
N ARG A 132 -10.48 1.55 -3.02
CA ARG A 132 -11.91 1.87 -2.87
C ARG A 132 -12.24 2.56 -1.54
N MET A 133 -11.23 3.15 -0.91
CA MET A 133 -11.34 3.73 0.43
C MET A 133 -11.65 5.22 0.38
N TYR A 134 -12.58 5.65 1.24
CA TYR A 134 -12.80 7.04 1.58
C TYR A 134 -12.28 7.28 3.00
N VAL A 135 -11.52 8.35 3.17
CA VAL A 135 -10.95 8.73 4.47
C VAL A 135 -11.61 10.01 4.93
N SER A 136 -12.33 9.92 6.05
CA SER A 136 -12.76 11.07 6.83
C SER A 136 -11.76 11.28 7.96
N ASN A 137 -10.84 12.22 7.79
CA ASN A 137 -9.74 12.45 8.72
C ASN A 137 -10.13 13.53 9.73
N ALA A 138 -9.86 13.28 11.00
CA ALA A 138 -9.96 14.30 12.05
C ALA A 138 -8.67 15.11 12.13
N THR A 139 -8.77 16.39 12.50
CA THR A 139 -7.59 17.25 12.69
C THR A 139 -6.66 16.68 13.76
N GLY A 140 -5.41 16.43 13.37
CA GLY A 140 -4.37 15.84 14.20
C GLY A 140 -3.10 15.62 13.39
N CYS A 141 -2.22 14.70 13.84
CA CYS A 141 -1.00 14.36 13.11
C CYS A 141 -1.28 13.87 11.67
N SER A 142 -2.33 13.08 11.48
CA SER A 142 -2.74 12.59 10.16
C SER A 142 -3.18 13.69 9.21
N SER A 143 -3.62 14.84 9.71
CA SER A 143 -3.87 16.04 8.89
C SER A 143 -2.57 16.68 8.41
N ILE A 144 -1.54 16.64 9.25
CA ILE A 144 -0.25 17.29 8.97
C ILE A 144 0.55 16.51 7.93
N TRP A 145 0.66 15.18 8.08
CA TRP A 145 1.39 14.38 7.12
C TRP A 145 0.53 13.91 5.92
N GLY A 146 -0.80 13.92 6.03
CA GLY A 146 -1.73 13.45 5.00
C GLY A 146 -2.42 14.54 4.17
N GLY A 147 -2.54 15.75 4.72
CA GLY A 147 -3.33 16.85 4.12
C GLY A 147 -2.66 17.65 3.01
N PRO A 148 -1.38 18.04 3.13
CA PRO A 148 -0.75 18.90 2.13
C PRO A 148 -0.64 18.19 0.76
N ALA A 149 -1.23 18.76 -0.28
CA ALA A 149 -1.28 18.16 -1.61
C ALA A 149 0.12 17.87 -2.20
N ALA A 150 1.08 18.76 -1.96
CA ALA A 150 2.45 18.65 -2.49
C ALA A 150 3.26 17.52 -1.85
N THR A 151 2.89 17.07 -0.64
CA THR A 151 3.64 16.09 0.15
C THR A 151 2.73 14.97 0.67
N SER A 152 1.55 14.78 0.06
CA SER A 152 0.62 13.74 0.47
C SER A 152 1.27 12.36 0.29
N PRO A 153 1.25 11.50 1.32
CA PRO A 153 1.76 10.14 1.22
C PRO A 153 0.78 9.18 0.54
N TYR A 154 -0.46 9.61 0.31
CA TYR A 154 -1.46 8.80 -0.37
C TYR A 154 -1.19 8.80 -1.87
N THR A 155 -1.24 7.61 -2.47
CA THR A 155 -0.98 7.40 -3.89
C THR A 155 -2.04 6.52 -4.53
N VAL A 156 -1.89 6.23 -5.81
CA VAL A 156 -2.78 5.37 -6.57
C VAL A 156 -2.07 4.11 -7.05
N ASN A 157 -2.82 3.06 -7.30
CA ASN A 157 -2.30 1.85 -7.93
C ASN A 157 -2.12 2.05 -9.46
N LYS A 158 -1.63 1.01 -10.15
CA LYS A 158 -1.41 1.03 -11.60
C LYS A 158 -2.69 1.25 -12.42
N GLU A 159 -3.86 1.06 -11.82
CA GLU A 159 -5.17 1.34 -12.44
C GLU A 159 -5.67 2.76 -12.18
N GLY A 160 -4.88 3.60 -11.49
CA GLY A 160 -5.25 4.96 -11.12
C GLY A 160 -6.25 5.06 -9.97
N LYS A 161 -6.43 3.98 -9.18
CA LYS A 161 -7.34 3.94 -8.03
C LYS A 161 -6.56 4.10 -6.73
N GLY A 162 -7.09 4.89 -5.81
CA GLY A 162 -6.49 5.11 -4.49
C GLY A 162 -7.45 5.79 -3.52
N PRO A 163 -7.03 6.03 -2.27
CA PRO A 163 -7.86 6.63 -1.26
C PRO A 163 -8.33 8.04 -1.65
N ALA A 164 -9.62 8.32 -1.44
CA ALA A 164 -10.15 9.68 -1.44
C ALA A 164 -10.08 10.22 -0.01
N TRP A 165 -9.39 11.34 0.18
CA TRP A 165 -9.10 11.88 1.50
C TRP A 165 -9.77 13.23 1.70
N ALA A 166 -10.46 13.40 2.82
CA ALA A 166 -11.02 14.67 3.25
C ALA A 166 -10.77 14.86 4.75
N ASN A 167 -10.59 16.11 5.16
CA ASN A 167 -10.37 16.47 6.56
C ASN A 167 -11.54 17.26 7.12
N SER A 168 -11.85 17.00 8.40
CA SER A 168 -12.77 17.80 9.19
C SER A 168 -12.11 18.22 10.50
N LEU A 169 -12.81 19.00 11.31
CA LEU A 169 -12.37 19.29 12.67
C LEU A 169 -12.47 18.03 13.54
N PHE A 170 -11.72 18.00 14.62
CA PHE A 170 -11.76 16.87 15.57
C PHE A 170 -13.16 16.70 16.17
N GLU A 171 -13.85 17.81 16.42
CA GLU A 171 -15.14 17.88 17.09
C GLU A 171 -16.29 17.36 16.24
N ASP A 172 -16.20 17.43 14.91
CA ASP A 172 -17.29 17.10 13.96
C ASP A 172 -16.97 15.91 13.05
N ASN A 173 -15.87 15.19 13.31
CA ASN A 173 -15.43 14.14 12.41
C ASN A 173 -16.39 12.95 12.31
N ALA A 174 -17.11 12.64 13.39
CA ALA A 174 -18.10 11.56 13.39
C ALA A 174 -19.25 11.88 12.43
N GLU A 175 -19.76 13.10 12.46
CA GLU A 175 -20.83 13.60 11.59
C GLU A 175 -20.36 13.72 10.15
N HIS A 176 -19.13 14.21 9.94
CA HIS A 176 -18.50 14.29 8.62
C HIS A 176 -18.36 12.89 7.98
N GLY A 177 -17.85 11.92 8.73
CA GLY A 177 -17.71 10.53 8.25
C GLY A 177 -19.06 9.87 7.98
N LEU A 178 -20.05 10.10 8.84
CA LEU A 178 -21.42 9.63 8.64
C LEU A 178 -22.05 10.25 7.39
N GLY A 179 -21.86 11.56 7.18
CA GLY A 179 -22.33 12.27 5.99
C GLY A 179 -21.71 11.71 4.70
N MET A 180 -20.41 11.47 4.69
CA MET A 180 -19.71 10.84 3.56
C MET A 180 -20.28 9.44 3.28
N PHE A 181 -20.51 8.62 4.30
CA PHE A 181 -21.10 7.29 4.16
C PHE A 181 -22.50 7.35 3.54
N TYR A 182 -23.38 8.20 4.07
CA TYR A 182 -24.74 8.34 3.54
C TYR A 182 -24.78 8.91 2.11
N GLY A 183 -23.88 9.85 1.78
CA GLY A 183 -23.75 10.34 0.42
C GLY A 183 -23.39 9.23 -0.57
N GLN A 184 -22.40 8.41 -0.26
CA GLN A 184 -22.00 7.28 -1.09
C GLN A 184 -23.09 6.19 -1.13
N LYS A 185 -23.73 5.91 0.00
CA LYS A 185 -24.82 4.95 0.09
C LYS A 185 -26.00 5.35 -0.80
N ALA A 186 -26.41 6.60 -0.77
CA ALA A 186 -27.52 7.09 -1.58
C ALA A 186 -27.26 6.95 -3.10
N ILE A 187 -26.03 7.24 -3.53
CA ILE A 187 -25.63 7.07 -4.93
C ILE A 187 -25.67 5.58 -5.30
N ARG A 188 -25.09 4.73 -4.48
CA ARG A 188 -25.05 3.29 -4.72
C ARG A 188 -26.45 2.67 -4.76
N ASP A 189 -27.31 3.00 -3.80
CA ASP A 189 -28.66 2.47 -3.73
C ASP A 189 -29.49 2.89 -4.96
N ARG A 190 -29.32 4.13 -5.43
CA ARG A 190 -29.95 4.60 -6.67
C ARG A 190 -29.48 3.83 -7.91
N LEU A 191 -28.16 3.62 -8.04
CA LEU A 191 -27.59 2.85 -9.16
C LEU A 191 -28.06 1.40 -9.13
N MET A 192 -28.11 0.79 -7.95
CA MET A 192 -28.63 -0.57 -7.77
C MET A 192 -30.10 -0.67 -8.16
N GLY A 193 -30.91 0.36 -7.82
CA GLY A 193 -32.32 0.46 -8.27
C GLY A 193 -32.42 0.44 -9.79
N TYR A 194 -31.68 1.31 -10.47
CA TYR A 194 -31.67 1.34 -11.94
C TYR A 194 -31.24 0.03 -12.58
N LEU A 195 -30.19 -0.62 -12.06
CA LEU A 195 -29.74 -1.91 -12.56
C LEU A 195 -30.79 -3.00 -12.37
N THR A 196 -31.54 -2.98 -11.27
CA THR A 196 -32.63 -3.93 -11.01
C THR A 196 -33.78 -3.72 -12.00
N GLU A 197 -34.19 -2.47 -12.21
CA GLU A 197 -35.24 -2.11 -13.18
C GLU A 197 -34.85 -2.53 -14.62
N MET A 198 -33.59 -2.29 -15.02
CA MET A 198 -33.08 -2.75 -16.32
C MET A 198 -33.12 -4.26 -16.47
N ALA A 199 -32.63 -4.98 -15.44
CA ALA A 199 -32.63 -6.44 -15.46
C ALA A 199 -34.03 -7.06 -15.46
N GLU A 200 -35.01 -6.36 -14.95
CA GLU A 200 -36.43 -6.78 -15.02
C GLU A 200 -37.03 -6.48 -16.38
N SER A 201 -36.70 -5.35 -17.01
CA SER A 201 -37.21 -4.97 -18.33
C SER A 201 -36.68 -5.87 -19.44
N ASP A 202 -35.45 -6.38 -19.33
CA ASP A 202 -34.86 -7.32 -20.32
C ASP A 202 -35.47 -8.74 -20.25
N LYS A 203 -36.32 -9.02 -19.24
CA LYS A 203 -37.03 -10.32 -19.11
C LYS A 203 -38.41 -10.31 -19.73
N THR A 204 -38.87 -9.16 -20.21
CA THR A 204 -40.15 -8.99 -20.95
C THR A 204 -39.91 -8.86 -22.43
#